data_29381823f08f195222c788ce42cd8886
#
_entry.id   29381823f08f195222c788ce42cd8886
#
_cell.length_a   1.000
_cell.length_b   1.000
_cell.length_c   1.000
_cell.angle_alpha   90.00
_cell.angle_beta   90.00
_cell.angle_gamma   90.00
#
_symmetry.space_group_name_H-M   'P 1'
#
loop_
_entity.id
_entity.type
_entity.pdbx_description
1 polymer ?
#
loop_
_entity_poly.entity_id
_entity_poly.type
_entity_poly.pdbx_seq_one_letter_code
_entity_poly.pdbx_strand_id
1 'polypeptide(L)' 'MNIGIIGCGAISDQYMIGLNKNKEILKVVACADLDSNKSEVFSKKHKIDMLSVEEIFVDNDIDLIVNLTPPSSHFEISMK' A
#
# COMPACT_ATOMS: atom_id res chain seq x y z
N MET A 1 -0.34 13.78 -1.57
CA MET A 1 -1.35 12.71 -1.79
C MET A 1 -0.97 11.50 -0.95
N ASN A 2 -1.87 11.06 -0.12
CA ASN A 2 -1.65 9.92 0.75
C ASN A 2 -2.09 8.63 0.07
N ILE A 3 -1.24 7.62 0.12
CA ILE A 3 -1.44 6.37 -0.61
C ILE A 3 -1.56 5.20 0.36
N GLY A 4 -2.54 4.33 0.11
CA GLY A 4 -2.65 3.04 0.77
C GLY A 4 -2.30 1.93 -0.21
N ILE A 5 -1.49 0.97 0.22
CA ILE A 5 -1.09 -0.16 -0.61
C ILE A 5 -1.79 -1.43 -0.13
N ILE A 6 -2.41 -2.14 -1.06
CA ILE A 6 -2.99 -3.45 -0.80
C ILE A 6 -2.14 -4.49 -1.52
N GLY A 7 -1.63 -5.47 -0.78
CA GLY A 7 -0.72 -6.47 -1.31
C GLY A 7 0.73 -6.14 -0.97
N CYS A 8 1.33 -6.91 -0.08
CA CYS A 8 2.64 -6.63 0.50
C CYS A 8 3.69 -7.67 0.08
N GLY A 9 3.63 -8.12 -1.15
CA GLY A 9 4.59 -9.09 -1.70
C GLY A 9 5.85 -8.42 -2.25
N ALA A 10 6.65 -9.18 -2.98
CA ALA A 10 7.94 -8.71 -3.49
C ALA A 10 7.80 -7.50 -4.42
N ILE A 11 6.75 -7.46 -5.21
CA ILE A 11 6.51 -6.35 -6.15
C ILE A 11 6.28 -5.04 -5.39
N SER A 12 5.65 -5.12 -4.21
CA SER A 12 5.35 -3.91 -3.45
C SER A 12 6.61 -3.19 -2.98
N ASP A 13 7.70 -3.91 -2.69
CA ASP A 13 8.96 -3.27 -2.32
C ASP A 13 9.51 -2.44 -3.48
N GLN A 14 9.45 -2.96 -4.70
CA GLN A 14 9.87 -2.21 -5.88
C GLN A 14 9.00 -0.98 -6.10
N TYR A 15 7.70 -1.13 -5.86
CA TYR A 15 6.78 -0.02 -5.99
C TYR A 15 7.10 1.09 -4.99
N MET A 16 7.47 0.72 -3.76
CA MET A 16 7.88 1.68 -2.74
C MET A 16 9.09 2.49 -3.16
N ILE A 17 10.06 1.84 -3.81
CA ILE A 17 11.26 2.54 -4.30
C ILE A 17 10.84 3.62 -5.31
N GLY A 18 9.95 3.30 -6.23
CA GLY A 18 9.45 4.26 -7.20
C GLY A 18 8.68 5.41 -6.56
N LEU A 19 7.83 5.09 -5.57
CA LEU A 19 7.05 6.11 -4.87
C LEU A 19 7.93 7.03 -4.02
N ASN A 20 8.99 6.50 -3.42
CA ASN A 20 9.89 7.30 -2.60
C ASN A 20 10.64 8.36 -3.41
N LYS A 21 10.80 8.16 -4.70
CA LYS A 21 11.41 9.17 -5.56
C LYS A 21 10.52 10.41 -5.72
N ASN A 22 9.23 10.26 -5.44
CA ASN A 22 8.25 11.34 -5.56
C ASN A 22 7.56 11.63 -4.24
N LYS A 23 8.24 11.43 -3.12
CA LYS A 23 7.63 11.50 -1.79
C LYS A 23 7.09 12.88 -1.42
N GLU A 24 7.51 13.92 -2.12
CA GLU A 24 6.96 15.25 -1.90
C GLU A 24 5.53 15.37 -2.41
N ILE A 25 5.18 14.54 -3.40
CA ILE A 25 3.85 14.53 -4.01
C ILE A 25 3.06 13.31 -3.53
N LEU A 26 3.74 12.17 -3.43
CA LEU A 26 3.13 10.88 -3.12
C LEU A 26 3.70 10.36 -1.81
N LYS A 27 2.84 10.10 -0.84
CA LYS A 27 3.26 9.58 0.46
C LYS A 27 2.49 8.32 0.78
N VAL A 28 3.20 7.20 0.94
CA VAL A 28 2.57 5.95 1.38
C VAL A 28 2.39 6.02 2.88
N VAL A 29 1.16 5.91 3.35
CA VAL A 29 0.83 6.06 4.76
C VAL A 29 0.37 4.75 5.40
N ALA A 30 -0.07 3.78 4.60
CA ALA A 30 -0.62 2.55 5.14
C ALA A 30 -0.47 1.40 4.15
N CYS A 31 -0.52 0.18 4.67
CA CYS A 31 -0.52 -1.03 3.85
C CYS A 31 -1.48 -2.06 4.45
N ALA A 32 -1.93 -2.98 3.61
CA ALA A 32 -2.77 -4.09 4.00
C ALA A 32 -2.49 -5.31 3.12
N ASP A 33 -2.75 -6.49 3.66
CA ASP A 33 -2.64 -7.74 2.92
C ASP A 33 -3.59 -8.74 3.58
N LEU A 34 -4.15 -9.64 2.80
CA LEU A 34 -4.96 -10.73 3.35
C LEU A 34 -4.12 -11.63 4.27
N ASP A 35 -2.82 -11.70 4.01
CA ASP A 35 -1.87 -12.34 4.92
C ASP A 35 -1.32 -11.27 5.86
N SER A 36 -1.78 -11.28 7.11
CA SER A 36 -1.39 -10.27 8.09
C SER A 36 0.11 -10.28 8.40
N ASN A 37 0.77 -11.43 8.24
CA ASN A 37 2.21 -11.51 8.46
C ASN A 37 2.97 -10.69 7.42
N LYS A 38 2.51 -10.71 6.18
CA LYS A 38 3.13 -9.92 5.11
C LYS A 38 2.95 -8.44 5.35
N SER A 39 1.75 -8.01 5.76
CA SER A 39 1.52 -6.60 6.02
C SER A 39 2.28 -6.12 7.24
N GLU A 40 2.43 -6.97 8.26
CA GLU A 40 3.21 -6.61 9.44
C GLU A 40 4.68 -6.36 9.09
N VAL A 41 5.29 -7.29 8.34
CA VAL A 41 6.68 -7.15 7.92
C VAL A 41 6.87 -5.90 7.07
N PHE A 42 5.96 -5.69 6.13
CA PHE A 42 6.03 -4.55 5.23
C PHE A 42 5.88 -3.22 5.98
N SER A 43 4.94 -3.15 6.91
CA SER A 43 4.71 -1.93 7.68
C SER A 43 5.91 -1.56 8.54
N LYS A 44 6.55 -2.55 9.15
CA LYS A 44 7.75 -2.32 9.95
C LYS A 44 8.94 -1.92 9.10
N LYS A 45 9.08 -2.54 7.94
CA LYS A 45 10.19 -2.25 7.01
C LYS A 45 10.12 -0.82 6.49
N HIS A 46 8.93 -0.35 6.16
CA HIS A 46 8.72 0.96 5.55
C HIS A 46 8.21 2.01 6.53
N LYS A 47 7.99 1.64 7.77
CA LYS A 47 7.54 2.55 8.85
C LYS A 47 6.22 3.24 8.50
N ILE A 48 5.26 2.43 8.06
CA ILE A 48 3.92 2.88 7.74
C ILE A 48 2.90 2.07 8.52
N ASP A 49 1.65 2.53 8.56
CA ASP A 49 0.61 1.87 9.33
C ASP A 49 0.16 0.58 8.66
N MET A 50 -0.13 -0.43 9.49
CA MET A 50 -0.73 -1.67 9.04
C MET A 50 -2.24 -1.58 9.27
N LEU A 51 -3.02 -1.70 8.21
CA LEU A 51 -4.47 -1.66 8.28
C LEU A 51 -5.05 -2.92 7.64
N SER A 52 -6.33 -3.19 7.88
CA SER A 52 -7.04 -4.21 7.11
C SER A 52 -7.39 -3.64 5.75
N VAL A 53 -7.73 -4.53 4.81
CA VAL A 53 -8.16 -4.09 3.48
C VAL A 53 -9.38 -3.18 3.60
N GLU A 54 -10.34 -3.53 4.44
CA GLU A 54 -11.52 -2.71 4.65
C GLU A 54 -11.19 -1.35 5.24
N GLU A 55 -10.25 -1.30 6.17
CA GLU A 55 -9.83 -0.03 6.77
C GLU A 55 -9.21 0.90 5.75
N ILE A 56 -8.44 0.36 4.81
CA ILE A 56 -7.85 1.18 3.74
C ILE A 56 -8.95 1.82 2.89
N PHE A 57 -9.99 1.05 2.56
CA PHE A 57 -11.06 1.58 1.72
C PHE A 57 -11.88 2.67 2.39
N VAL A 58 -11.98 2.64 3.72
CA VAL A 58 -12.81 3.63 4.44
C VAL A 58 -11.98 4.76 5.07
N ASP A 59 -10.66 4.70 5.01
CA ASP A 59 -9.81 5.71 5.60
C ASP A 59 -9.86 7.01 4.80
N ASN A 60 -10.36 8.07 5.41
CA ASN A 60 -10.53 9.35 4.75
C ASN A 60 -9.21 10.07 4.48
N ASP A 61 -8.13 9.67 5.15
CA ASP A 61 -6.83 10.27 4.94
C ASP A 61 -6.10 9.68 3.72
N ILE A 62 -6.60 8.56 3.18
CA ILE A 62 -6.02 7.93 2.00
C ILE A 62 -6.71 8.45 0.75
N ASP A 63 -5.93 9.01 -0.16
CA ASP A 63 -6.43 9.60 -1.40
C ASP A 63 -6.38 8.63 -2.58
N LEU A 64 -5.41 7.72 -2.56
CA LEU A 64 -5.15 6.82 -3.66
C LEU A 64 -4.89 5.42 -3.11
N ILE A 65 -5.48 4.41 -3.74
CA ILE A 65 -5.26 3.02 -3.37
C ILE A 65 -4.54 2.32 -4.51
N VAL A 66 -3.39 1.69 -4.20
CA VAL A 66 -2.64 0.88 -5.16
C VAL A 66 -2.83 -0.58 -4.75
N ASN A 67 -3.48 -1.35 -5.60
CA ASN A 67 -3.76 -2.76 -5.34
C ASN A 67 -2.80 -3.62 -6.14
N LEU A 68 -1.92 -4.33 -5.45
CA LEU A 68 -0.88 -5.18 -6.03
C LEU A 68 -1.12 -6.65 -5.74
N THR A 69 -2.36 -7.04 -5.47
CA THR A 69 -2.65 -8.41 -5.05
C THR A 69 -2.51 -9.42 -6.19
N PRO A 70 -1.78 -10.54 -5.96
CA PRO A 70 -1.80 -11.65 -6.90
C PRO A 70 -3.11 -12.46 -6.74
N PRO A 71 -3.40 -13.44 -7.56
CA PRO A 71 -2.59 -14.00 -8.64
C PRO A 71 -2.86 -13.39 -10.01
N SER A 72 -3.75 -12.44 -10.08
CA SER A 72 -4.18 -11.88 -11.36
C SER A 72 -3.07 -11.17 -12.11
N SER A 73 -1.95 -10.96 -11.48
CA SER A 73 -0.79 -10.28 -12.05
C SER A 73 -1.09 -8.88 -12.56
N HIS A 74 -2.22 -8.34 -12.17
CA HIS A 74 -2.53 -6.96 -12.50
C HIS A 74 -2.60 -6.14 -11.21
N PHE A 75 -2.39 -4.89 -11.36
CA PHE A 75 -2.58 -3.96 -10.25
C PHE A 75 -3.60 -2.90 -10.65
N GLU A 76 -4.27 -2.38 -9.65
CA GLU A 76 -5.21 -1.29 -9.85
C GLU A 76 -4.76 -0.10 -9.05
N ILE A 77 -4.97 1.07 -9.62
CA ILE A 77 -4.79 2.33 -8.92
C ILE A 77 -6.14 3.01 -8.90
N SER A 78 -6.65 3.24 -7.70
CA SER A 78 -7.99 3.80 -7.54
C SER A 78 -7.94 5.09 -6.75
N MET A 79 -8.61 6.10 -7.29
CA MET A 79 -8.82 7.35 -6.55
C MET A 79 -9.98 7.16 -5.58
N LYS A 80 -9.83 7.64 -4.39
CA LYS A 80 -10.90 7.61 -3.39
C LYS A 80 -11.70 8.89 -3.40
#